data_17a181a973c85630dc2c223c3a0e5f46
#
_entry.id   17a181a973c85630dc2c223c3a0e5f46
#
_cell.length_a   1.000
_cell.length_b   1.000
_cell.length_c   1.000
_cell.angle_alpha   90.00
_cell.angle_beta   90.00
_cell.angle_gamma   90.00
#
_symmetry.space_group_name_H-M   'P 1'
#
loop_
_entity.id
_entity.type
_entity.pdbx_description
1 polymer ?
#
loop_
_entity_poly.entity_id
_entity_poly.type
_entity_poly.pdbx_seq_one_letter_code
_entity_poly.pdbx_strand_id
1 'polypeptide(L)'
;MKQKLPTIPGPIGVFDSGYGGLTILSKIREALPQYDYIYLGDNARSPYGTRSFEIVYEFTLQAVTRLFEMGCHLVILACNTASAKALRSIQMNDLPGMDPARRVLGVIRPTVECIGNITVSYTHLRAHETLSDL
;
A
#
# COMPACT_ATOMS: atom_id res chain seq x y z
N MET A 1 -31.47 -9.89 0.05
CA MET A 1 -30.74 -8.63 0.02
C MET A 1 -29.25 -8.88 0.23
N LYS A 2 -28.41 -8.30 -0.58
CA LYS A 2 -26.98 -8.51 -0.44
C LYS A 2 -26.46 -7.85 0.83
N GLN A 3 -25.64 -8.58 1.57
CA GLN A 3 -24.93 -8.03 2.68
C GLN A 3 -23.93 -6.98 2.18
N LYS A 4 -23.94 -5.85 2.83
CA LYS A 4 -23.04 -4.78 2.44
C LYS A 4 -21.63 -5.11 2.91
N LEU A 5 -20.70 -5.28 1.99
CA LEU A 5 -19.32 -5.51 2.33
C LEU A 5 -18.67 -4.20 2.80
N PRO A 6 -17.69 -4.28 3.70
CA PRO A 6 -16.92 -3.09 4.09
C PRO A 6 -16.31 -2.46 2.84
N THR A 7 -16.42 -1.15 2.73
CA THR A 7 -15.84 -0.41 1.62
C THR A 7 -14.70 0.46 2.11
N ILE A 8 -13.70 0.57 1.25
CA ILE A 8 -12.56 1.45 1.51
C ILE A 8 -12.94 2.84 1.04
N PRO A 9 -12.92 3.86 1.91
CA PRO A 9 -13.26 5.22 1.50
C PRO A 9 -12.20 5.77 0.55
N GLY A 10 -12.67 6.52 -0.46
CA GLY A 10 -11.79 7.18 -1.39
C GLY A 10 -11.05 6.25 -2.32
N PRO A 11 -10.09 6.76 -3.11
CA PRO A 11 -9.28 5.92 -3.99
C PRO A 11 -8.27 5.10 -3.20
N ILE A 12 -7.86 3.98 -3.79
CA ILE A 12 -6.77 3.18 -3.25
C ILE A 12 -5.47 3.70 -3.84
N GLY A 13 -4.51 4.04 -2.99
CA GLY A 13 -3.19 4.47 -3.42
C GLY A 13 -2.28 3.26 -3.63
N VAL A 14 -1.52 3.27 -4.72
CA VAL A 14 -0.53 2.24 -5.00
C VAL A 14 0.80 2.92 -5.24
N PHE A 15 1.79 2.59 -4.44
CA PHE A 15 3.12 3.17 -4.53
C PHE A 15 4.12 2.15 -5.05
N ASP A 16 4.95 2.59 -5.97
CA ASP A 16 6.07 1.79 -6.47
C ASP A 16 7.30 2.68 -6.62
N SER A 17 8.48 2.08 -6.47
CA SER A 17 9.75 2.79 -6.63
C SER A 17 10.15 2.96 -8.11
N GLY A 18 9.43 2.35 -9.04
CA GLY A 18 9.75 2.38 -10.45
C GLY A 18 8.57 1.96 -11.30
N TYR A 19 8.76 0.93 -12.13
CA TYR A 19 7.75 0.49 -13.10
C TYR A 19 7.12 -0.85 -12.77
N GLY A 20 7.74 -1.65 -11.92
CA GLY A 20 7.28 -3.02 -11.63
C GLY A 20 5.92 -3.09 -10.99
N GLY A 21 5.50 -2.04 -10.31
CA GLY A 21 4.21 -2.00 -9.62
C GLY A 21 3.01 -1.91 -10.54
N LEU A 22 3.20 -1.61 -11.83
CA LEU A 22 2.09 -1.56 -12.78
C LEU A 22 1.42 -2.91 -12.97
N THR A 23 2.19 -4.00 -12.92
CA THR A 23 1.63 -5.35 -12.98
C THR A 23 0.76 -5.64 -11.77
N ILE A 24 1.23 -5.22 -10.59
CA ILE A 24 0.48 -5.39 -9.35
C ILE A 24 -0.79 -4.56 -9.39
N LEU A 25 -0.70 -3.31 -9.86
CA LEU A 25 -1.87 -2.45 -10.01
C LEU A 25 -2.92 -3.09 -10.91
N SER A 26 -2.52 -3.67 -12.05
CA SER A 26 -3.44 -4.36 -12.94
C SER A 26 -4.18 -5.48 -12.25
N LYS A 27 -3.46 -6.29 -11.48
CA LYS A 27 -4.08 -7.41 -10.74
C LYS A 27 -5.05 -6.93 -9.67
N ILE A 28 -4.71 -5.86 -8.97
CA ILE A 28 -5.58 -5.30 -7.95
C ILE A 28 -6.85 -4.76 -8.60
N ARG A 29 -6.72 -4.07 -9.73
CA ARG A 29 -7.88 -3.52 -10.44
C ARG A 29 -8.81 -4.62 -10.95
N GLU A 30 -8.26 -5.74 -11.40
CA GLU A 30 -9.07 -6.88 -11.82
C GLU A 30 -9.87 -7.47 -10.66
N ALA A 31 -9.23 -7.57 -9.49
CA ALA A 31 -9.87 -8.15 -8.31
C ALA A 31 -10.86 -7.19 -7.65
N LEU A 32 -10.59 -5.89 -7.72
CA LEU A 32 -11.39 -4.87 -7.04
C LEU A 32 -11.72 -3.75 -8.04
N PRO A 33 -12.54 -4.03 -9.05
CA PRO A 33 -12.82 -3.05 -10.11
C PRO A 33 -13.73 -1.90 -9.67
N GLN A 34 -14.36 -2.00 -8.52
CA GLN A 34 -15.29 -0.99 -8.02
C GLN A 34 -14.61 0.23 -7.41
N TYR A 35 -13.30 0.18 -7.21
CA TYR A 35 -12.55 1.29 -6.61
C TYR A 35 -11.82 2.11 -7.65
N ASP A 36 -11.59 3.38 -7.34
CA ASP A 36 -10.66 4.22 -8.07
C ASP A 36 -9.25 4.04 -7.50
N TYR A 37 -8.25 4.35 -8.31
CA TYR A 37 -6.86 4.13 -7.93
C TYR A 37 -6.02 5.35 -8.25
N ILE A 38 -5.04 5.62 -7.39
CA ILE A 38 -3.99 6.59 -7.66
C ILE A 38 -2.66 5.84 -7.59
N TYR A 39 -1.95 5.82 -8.69
CA TYR A 39 -0.64 5.17 -8.78
C TYR A 39 0.44 6.23 -8.71
N LEU A 40 1.39 6.04 -7.78
CA LEU A 40 2.53 6.93 -7.63
C LEU A 40 3.80 6.11 -7.84
N GLY A 41 4.52 6.38 -8.91
CA GLY A 41 5.80 5.74 -9.19
C GLY A 41 6.93 6.74 -9.01
N ASP A 42 7.90 6.40 -8.17
CA ASP A 42 9.04 7.28 -7.90
C ASP A 42 10.20 6.93 -8.82
N ASN A 43 10.00 7.14 -10.12
CA ASN A 43 11.00 6.79 -11.13
C ASN A 43 12.26 7.62 -11.01
N ALA A 44 12.14 8.86 -10.56
CA ALA A 44 13.27 9.78 -10.47
C ALA A 44 14.32 9.32 -9.46
N ARG A 45 13.91 8.58 -8.42
CA ARG A 45 14.81 8.12 -7.36
C ARG A 45 15.05 6.61 -7.39
N SER A 46 14.52 5.96 -8.41
CA SER A 46 14.76 4.53 -8.65
C SER A 46 16.23 4.29 -9.01
N PRO A 47 16.83 3.13 -8.66
CA PRO A 47 16.23 2.04 -7.90
C PRO A 47 16.37 2.23 -6.39
N TYR A 48 15.42 1.66 -5.65
CA TYR A 48 15.46 1.70 -4.18
C TYR A 48 16.34 0.60 -3.59
N GLY A 49 16.55 -0.50 -4.30
CA GLY A 49 17.22 -1.68 -3.76
C GLY A 49 18.63 -1.45 -3.28
N THR A 50 19.34 -0.47 -3.83
CA THR A 50 20.71 -0.14 -3.45
C THR A 50 20.81 0.96 -2.41
N ARG A 51 19.70 1.51 -1.95
CA ARG A 51 19.70 2.60 -1.00
C ARG A 51 19.65 2.09 0.43
N SER A 52 20.08 2.94 1.37
CA SER A 52 20.06 2.62 2.79
C SER A 52 18.63 2.50 3.30
N PHE A 53 18.48 1.83 4.45
CA PHE A 53 17.19 1.69 5.11
C PHE A 53 16.53 3.06 5.37
N GLU A 54 17.30 4.00 5.91
CA GLU A 54 16.77 5.32 6.25
C GLU A 54 16.25 6.07 5.03
N ILE A 55 16.96 5.98 3.91
CA ILE A 55 16.57 6.68 2.68
C ILE A 55 15.31 6.04 2.10
N VAL A 56 15.24 4.73 2.05
CA VAL A 56 14.05 4.03 1.56
C VAL A 56 12.84 4.35 2.44
N TYR A 57 13.04 4.35 3.75
CA TYR A 57 11.99 4.71 4.69
C TYR A 57 11.50 6.14 4.45
N GLU A 58 12.41 7.09 4.33
CA GLU A 58 12.05 8.49 4.12
C GLU A 58 11.27 8.70 2.81
N PHE A 59 11.77 8.12 1.71
CA PHE A 59 11.11 8.24 0.42
C PHE A 59 9.72 7.61 0.44
N THR A 60 9.61 6.44 1.05
CA THR A 60 8.33 5.74 1.15
C THR A 60 7.33 6.52 2.00
N LEU A 61 7.79 7.09 3.12
CA LEU A 61 6.94 7.89 3.99
C LEU A 61 6.43 9.13 3.27
N GLN A 62 7.28 9.79 2.48
CA GLN A 62 6.87 10.94 1.66
C GLN A 62 5.77 10.55 0.69
N ALA A 63 5.92 9.41 0.02
CA ALA A 63 4.93 8.94 -0.94
C ALA A 63 3.61 8.57 -0.27
N VAL A 64 3.66 7.87 0.85
CA VAL A 64 2.47 7.49 1.61
C VAL A 64 1.72 8.73 2.08
N THR A 65 2.44 9.69 2.63
CA THR A 65 1.85 10.94 3.09
C THR A 65 1.16 11.67 1.96
N ARG A 66 1.81 11.72 0.80
CA ARG A 66 1.24 12.38 -0.38
C ARG A 66 -0.05 11.70 -0.84
N LEU A 67 -0.07 10.38 -0.86
CA LEU A 67 -1.27 9.64 -1.24
C LEU A 67 -2.41 9.86 -0.24
N PHE A 68 -2.10 9.91 1.04
CA PHE A 68 -3.11 10.23 2.06
C PHE A 68 -3.67 11.64 1.85
N GLU A 69 -2.82 12.61 1.54
CA GLU A 69 -3.25 13.98 1.24
C GLU A 69 -4.18 14.04 0.01
N MET A 70 -4.01 13.11 -0.92
CA MET A 70 -4.85 13.03 -2.10
C MET A 70 -6.17 12.30 -1.87
N GLY A 71 -6.46 11.92 -0.63
CA GLY A 71 -7.72 11.31 -0.27
C GLY A 71 -7.70 9.79 -0.10
N CYS A 72 -6.53 9.16 -0.25
CA CYS A 72 -6.43 7.72 -0.05
C CYS A 72 -6.52 7.38 1.43
N HIS A 73 -7.29 6.35 1.77
CA HIS A 73 -7.34 5.78 3.11
C HIS A 73 -6.57 4.47 3.18
N LEU A 74 -6.33 3.84 2.04
CA LEU A 74 -5.51 2.65 1.93
C LEU A 74 -4.42 2.91 0.91
N VAL A 75 -3.18 2.65 1.31
CA VAL A 75 -2.02 2.71 0.41
C VAL A 75 -1.38 1.34 0.37
N ILE A 76 -1.14 0.84 -0.82
CA ILE A 76 -0.49 -0.45 -1.05
C ILE A 76 0.92 -0.18 -1.58
N LEU A 77 1.91 -0.72 -0.88
CA LEU A 77 3.30 -0.63 -1.32
C LEU A 77 3.56 -1.80 -2.28
N ALA A 78 3.62 -1.49 -3.56
CA ALA A 78 3.85 -2.48 -4.61
C ALA A 78 5.34 -2.75 -4.84
N CYS A 79 6.20 -2.08 -4.11
CA CYS A 79 7.64 -2.21 -4.20
C CYS A 79 8.13 -3.16 -3.11
N ASN A 80 8.84 -4.24 -3.49
CA ASN A 80 9.37 -5.20 -2.52
C ASN A 80 10.35 -4.54 -1.55
N THR A 81 11.20 -3.65 -2.04
CA THR A 81 12.19 -2.96 -1.20
C THR A 81 11.50 -2.09 -0.16
N ALA A 82 10.50 -1.31 -0.57
CA ALA A 82 9.77 -0.46 0.36
C ALA A 82 8.98 -1.30 1.37
N SER A 83 8.37 -2.39 0.91
CA SER A 83 7.65 -3.30 1.81
C SER A 83 8.57 -3.93 2.84
N ALA A 84 9.78 -4.32 2.43
CA ALA A 84 10.73 -4.98 3.32
C ALA A 84 11.39 -4.00 4.28
N LYS A 85 11.71 -2.79 3.83
CA LYS A 85 12.54 -1.86 4.59
C LYS A 85 11.77 -0.75 5.30
N ALA A 86 10.60 -0.37 4.80
CA ALA A 86 9.92 0.81 5.32
C ALA A 86 8.56 0.52 5.94
N LEU A 87 7.87 -0.51 5.49
CA LEU A 87 6.48 -0.75 5.88
C LEU A 87 6.28 -0.79 7.40
N ARG A 88 7.07 -1.62 8.07
CA ARG A 88 6.88 -1.82 9.51
C ARG A 88 7.15 -0.54 10.29
N SER A 89 8.18 0.20 9.91
CA SER A 89 8.49 1.48 10.57
C SER A 89 7.37 2.49 10.40
N ILE A 90 6.79 2.56 9.20
CA ILE A 90 5.66 3.44 8.95
C ILE A 90 4.44 3.00 9.77
N GLN A 91 4.14 1.71 9.76
CA GLN A 91 2.99 1.19 10.50
C GLN A 91 3.11 1.39 12.00
N MET A 92 4.30 1.25 12.55
CA MET A 92 4.50 1.32 13.99
C MET A 92 4.77 2.72 14.50
N ASN A 93 5.48 3.54 13.74
CA ASN A 93 5.95 4.84 14.22
C ASN A 93 5.17 6.02 13.68
N ASP A 94 4.75 5.96 12.44
CA ASP A 94 4.16 7.12 11.76
C ASP A 94 2.63 7.02 11.68
N LEU A 95 2.12 5.86 11.31
CA LEU A 95 0.70 5.66 11.09
C LEU A 95 -0.14 5.94 12.34
N PRO A 96 0.27 5.54 13.55
CA PRO A 96 -0.51 5.84 14.75
C PRO A 96 -0.71 7.32 15.03
N GLY A 97 0.20 8.18 14.55
CA GLY A 97 0.07 9.63 14.69
C GLY A 97 -0.76 10.28 13.60
N MET A 98 -1.20 9.48 12.62
CA MET A 98 -2.05 9.94 11.53
C MET A 98 -3.50 9.58 11.83
N ASP A 99 -4.35 9.63 10.80
CA ASP A 99 -5.74 9.22 10.93
C ASP A 99 -5.80 7.71 11.23
N PRO A 100 -6.43 7.29 12.34
CA PRO A 100 -6.51 5.87 12.68
C PRO A 100 -7.31 5.05 11.68
N ALA A 101 -8.10 5.68 10.81
CA ALA A 101 -8.83 4.97 9.76
C ALA A 101 -7.95 4.64 8.55
N ARG A 102 -6.74 5.16 8.48
CA ARG A 102 -5.85 4.93 7.35
C ARG A 102 -4.97 3.72 7.56
N ARG A 103 -4.63 3.05 6.46
CA ARG A 103 -3.83 1.82 6.50
C ARG A 103 -2.80 1.81 5.39
N VAL A 104 -1.68 1.17 5.66
CA VAL A 104 -0.62 0.92 4.67
C VAL A 104 -0.35 -0.58 4.67
N LEU A 105 -0.41 -1.19 3.49
CA LEU A 105 -0.16 -2.62 3.32
C LEU A 105 1.00 -2.81 2.34
N GLY A 106 1.73 -3.90 2.51
CA GLY A 106 2.80 -4.25 1.59
C GLY A 106 2.43 -5.49 0.79
N VAL A 107 2.91 -5.54 -0.45
CA VAL A 107 2.72 -6.68 -1.33
C VAL A 107 4.09 -7.22 -1.68
N ILE A 108 4.56 -8.19 -0.90
CA ILE A 108 5.87 -8.81 -1.13
C ILE A 108 5.75 -9.92 -2.17
N ARG A 109 4.70 -10.72 -2.06
CA ARG A 109 4.40 -11.78 -3.02
C ARG A 109 2.95 -11.66 -3.42
N PRO A 110 2.67 -10.98 -4.54
CA PRO A 110 1.28 -10.83 -4.97
C PRO A 110 0.73 -12.17 -5.42
N THR A 111 -0.20 -12.71 -4.68
CA THR A 111 -0.96 -13.89 -5.05
C THR A 111 -2.42 -13.50 -5.19
N VAL A 112 -3.17 -14.33 -5.89
CA VAL A 112 -4.61 -14.10 -6.05
C VAL A 112 -5.29 -14.02 -4.68
N GLU A 113 -4.86 -14.86 -3.75
CA GLU A 113 -5.42 -14.87 -2.39
C GLU A 113 -5.15 -13.56 -1.65
N CYS A 114 -3.93 -13.07 -1.71
CA CYS A 114 -3.58 -11.81 -1.05
C CYS A 114 -4.38 -10.66 -1.63
N ILE A 115 -4.52 -10.62 -2.95
CA ILE A 115 -5.27 -9.56 -3.61
C ILE A 115 -6.76 -9.65 -3.22
N GLY A 116 -7.32 -10.86 -3.20
CA GLY A 116 -8.71 -11.06 -2.82
C GLY A 116 -9.03 -10.66 -1.39
N ASN A 117 -8.01 -10.60 -0.53
CA ASN A 117 -8.18 -10.26 0.88
C ASN A 117 -7.91 -8.79 1.19
N ILE A 118 -7.73 -7.92 0.19
CA ILE A 118 -7.40 -6.52 0.45
C ILE A 118 -8.48 -5.82 1.28
N THR A 119 -9.75 -5.98 0.94
CA THR A 119 -10.82 -5.33 1.69
C THR A 119 -10.94 -5.89 3.10
N VAL A 120 -10.75 -7.19 3.27
CA VAL A 120 -10.72 -7.82 4.59
C VAL A 120 -9.54 -7.28 5.39
N SER A 121 -8.39 -7.19 4.74
CA SER A 121 -7.17 -6.66 5.38
C SER A 121 -7.35 -5.23 5.84
N TYR A 122 -8.01 -4.39 5.05
CA TYR A 122 -8.25 -3.01 5.42
C TYR A 122 -9.08 -2.91 6.70
N THR A 123 -10.08 -3.78 6.88
CA THR A 123 -11.00 -3.71 8.01
C THR A 123 -10.48 -4.43 9.25
N HIS A 124 -9.72 -5.49 9.08
CA HIS A 124 -9.30 -6.35 10.19
C HIS A 124 -7.82 -6.28 10.51
N LEU A 125 -7.01 -5.79 9.57
CA LEU A 125 -5.57 -5.83 9.70
C LEU A 125 -5.07 -4.85 10.76
N ARG A 126 -4.18 -5.32 11.60
CA ARG A 126 -3.40 -4.43 12.46
C ARG A 126 -2.33 -3.74 11.63
N ALA A 127 -1.88 -2.58 12.12
CA ALA A 127 -0.98 -1.72 11.35
C ALA A 127 0.39 -2.35 11.03
N HIS A 128 0.69 -3.53 11.53
CA HIS A 128 1.99 -4.17 11.31
C HIS A 128 1.95 -5.40 10.41
N GLU A 129 0.82 -5.69 9.78
CA GLU A 129 0.70 -6.87 8.93
C GLU A 129 0.87 -6.51 7.45
N THR A 130 1.26 -7.49 6.65
CA THR A 130 1.36 -7.37 5.19
C THR A 130 0.37 -8.31 4.53
N LEU A 131 0.11 -8.11 3.24
CA LEU A 131 -0.78 -9.00 2.49
C LEU A 131 -0.20 -10.40 2.38
N SER A 132 1.11 -10.54 2.37
CA SER A 132 1.74 -11.86 2.29
C SER A 132 1.65 -12.65 3.59
N ASP A 133 1.30 -12.01 4.69
CA ASP A 133 1.15 -12.65 5.98
C ASP A 133 -0.28 -13.16 6.23
N LEU A 134 -1.16 -12.88 5.30
CA LEU A 134 -2.55 -13.34 5.36
C LEU A 134 -2.73 -14.74 4.73
#